data_32ba5bd0f0a1759df16c6adb3663f3b2
#
_entry.id   32ba5bd0f0a1759df16c6adb3663f3b2
#
_cell.length_a   1.000
_cell.length_b   1.000
_cell.length_c   1.000
_cell.angle_alpha   90.00
_cell.angle_beta   90.00
_cell.angle_gamma   90.00
#
_symmetry.space_group_name_H-M   'P 1'
#
loop_
_entity.id
_entity.type
_entity.pdbx_description
1 polymer ?
#
loop_
_entity_poly.entity_id
_entity_poly.type
_entity_poly.pdbx_seq_one_letter_code
_entity_poly.pdbx_strand_id
1 'polypeptide(L)'
;MSFVLVQVIVGGLLLGAVYALFSSGLTLVWGMMNIVNFAHGDFVMLGMYVAFMVFTLFGAGPLVGAPVATLVLATLGVVVYFGLIRSIMKGPMLAQILGTFGLALLLRYSVFWWFGANFLSLPQNIVGGTYAVFGLRIEASRLLAGVVALVVTLGLHLLLTRTSLGSKMLAVAEDATAAQLMGIRPDTMQAIAWAIAAGATGLAGALIATFFYIVPTVGETLGIVAFVTVSLGGFGSVPGALVAGLLIGVIESLSAYLIGAVYKDIVVYSLFLSFLWFRPQGLMGKT
;
A
#
# COMPACT_ATOMS: atom_id res chain seq x y z
N MET A 1 -16.90 -27.20 -9.56
CA MET A 1 -17.18 -25.75 -9.37
C MET A 1 -16.81 -25.24 -7.98
N SER A 2 -17.17 -25.90 -6.89
CA SER A 2 -16.88 -25.45 -5.52
C SER A 2 -15.38 -25.25 -5.21
N PHE A 3 -14.51 -26.17 -5.61
CA PHE A 3 -13.06 -26.07 -5.35
C PHE A 3 -12.40 -24.88 -6.06
N VAL A 4 -12.77 -24.59 -7.30
CA VAL A 4 -12.21 -23.45 -8.04
C VAL A 4 -12.65 -22.13 -7.41
N LEU A 5 -13.89 -22.02 -6.97
CA LEU A 5 -14.40 -20.85 -6.27
C LEU A 5 -13.64 -20.58 -4.96
N VAL A 6 -13.42 -21.64 -4.17
CA VAL A 6 -12.62 -21.53 -2.93
C VAL A 6 -11.20 -21.08 -3.24
N GLN A 7 -10.57 -21.61 -4.29
CA GLN A 7 -9.23 -21.20 -4.72
C GLN A 7 -9.18 -19.73 -5.13
N VAL A 8 -10.19 -19.24 -5.86
CA VAL A 8 -10.31 -17.83 -6.27
C VAL A 8 -10.46 -16.92 -5.04
N ILE A 9 -11.31 -17.31 -4.08
CA ILE A 9 -11.50 -16.54 -2.83
C ILE A 9 -10.22 -16.48 -2.02
N VAL A 10 -9.53 -17.62 -1.84
CA VAL A 10 -8.26 -17.66 -1.10
C VAL A 10 -7.20 -16.81 -1.80
N GLY A 11 -7.08 -16.90 -3.14
CA GLY A 11 -6.19 -16.04 -3.92
C GLY A 11 -6.53 -14.56 -3.76
N GLY A 12 -7.82 -14.22 -3.75
CA GLY A 12 -8.32 -12.88 -3.51
C GLY A 12 -8.02 -12.35 -2.11
N LEU A 13 -8.16 -13.17 -1.08
CA LEU A 13 -7.79 -12.81 0.30
C LEU A 13 -6.29 -12.54 0.44
N LEU A 14 -5.43 -13.36 -0.19
CA LEU A 14 -3.98 -13.14 -0.16
C LEU A 14 -3.58 -11.85 -0.88
N LEU A 15 -4.17 -11.57 -2.03
CA LEU A 15 -3.97 -10.32 -2.75
C LEU A 15 -4.51 -9.12 -1.96
N GLY A 16 -5.70 -9.25 -1.39
CA GLY A 16 -6.34 -8.25 -0.56
C GLY A 16 -5.56 -7.91 0.71
N ALA A 17 -4.85 -8.88 1.28
CA ALA A 17 -3.93 -8.63 2.39
C ALA A 17 -2.78 -7.68 2.00
N VAL A 18 -2.24 -7.83 0.79
CA VAL A 18 -1.21 -6.93 0.28
C VAL A 18 -1.79 -5.54 -0.02
N TYR A 19 -3.02 -5.47 -0.54
CA TYR A 19 -3.74 -4.22 -0.71
C TYR A 19 -3.95 -3.50 0.63
N ALA A 20 -4.33 -4.24 1.67
CA ALA A 20 -4.45 -3.72 3.03
C ALA A 20 -3.13 -3.16 3.57
N LEU A 21 -2.01 -3.82 3.30
CA LEU A 21 -0.69 -3.40 3.78
C LEU A 21 -0.32 -2.00 3.26
N PHE A 22 -0.28 -1.80 1.94
CA PHE A 22 0.09 -0.48 1.42
C PHE A 22 -0.98 0.57 1.68
N SER A 23 -2.27 0.21 1.65
CA SER A 23 -3.36 1.13 2.00
C SER A 23 -3.32 1.56 3.46
N SER A 24 -2.82 0.71 4.37
CA SER A 24 -2.59 1.08 5.77
C SER A 24 -1.58 2.21 5.92
N GLY A 25 -0.57 2.28 5.03
CA GLY A 25 0.35 3.41 4.96
C GLY A 25 -0.35 4.71 4.53
N LEU A 26 -1.22 4.63 3.51
CA LEU A 26 -1.96 5.80 3.04
C LEU A 26 -2.92 6.33 4.11
N THR A 27 -3.66 5.42 4.76
CA THR A 27 -4.61 5.82 5.82
C THR A 27 -3.90 6.39 7.05
N LEU A 28 -2.66 5.95 7.34
CA LEU A 28 -1.83 6.51 8.41
C LEU A 28 -1.43 7.96 8.11
N VAL A 29 -0.92 8.24 6.91
CA VAL A 29 -0.55 9.59 6.49
C VAL A 29 -1.77 10.50 6.49
N TRP A 30 -2.89 10.05 5.95
CA TRP A 30 -4.14 10.81 5.98
C TRP A 30 -4.59 11.11 7.42
N GLY A 31 -4.63 10.10 8.29
CA GLY A 31 -5.07 10.26 9.68
C GLY A 31 -4.19 11.20 10.50
N MET A 32 -2.92 11.36 10.13
CA MET A 32 -1.97 12.23 10.80
C MET A 32 -1.98 13.68 10.29
N MET A 33 -2.28 13.90 9.00
CA MET A 33 -1.98 15.19 8.35
C MET A 33 -3.11 15.68 7.45
N ASN A 34 -4.16 14.87 7.21
CA ASN A 34 -5.23 15.14 6.25
C ASN A 34 -4.72 15.46 4.82
N ILE A 35 -3.61 14.83 4.42
CA ILE A 35 -3.03 15.00 3.08
C ILE A 35 -3.42 13.86 2.18
N VAL A 36 -3.87 14.19 0.97
CA VAL A 36 -4.05 13.25 -0.13
C VAL A 36 -2.71 13.03 -0.82
N ASN A 37 -2.12 11.83 -0.68
CA ASN A 37 -0.85 11.51 -1.31
C ASN A 37 -1.08 10.75 -2.64
N PHE A 38 -1.11 11.48 -3.76
CA PHE A 38 -1.25 10.88 -5.09
C PHE A 38 -0.03 10.06 -5.54
N ALA A 39 1.15 10.29 -4.94
CA ALA A 39 2.35 9.51 -5.23
C ALA A 39 2.37 8.11 -4.55
N HIS A 40 1.35 7.79 -3.73
CA HIS A 40 1.39 6.59 -2.88
C HIS A 40 1.59 5.29 -3.66
N GLY A 41 0.90 5.13 -4.80
CA GLY A 41 1.09 3.97 -5.67
C GLY A 41 2.46 3.94 -6.35
N ASP A 42 3.05 5.10 -6.65
CA ASP A 42 4.40 5.18 -7.23
C ASP A 42 5.48 4.77 -6.20
N PHE A 43 5.23 4.95 -4.89
CA PHE A 43 6.08 4.34 -3.86
C PHE A 43 5.99 2.80 -3.87
N VAL A 44 4.80 2.22 -4.11
CA VAL A 44 4.68 0.75 -4.27
C VAL A 44 5.44 0.30 -5.51
N MET A 45 5.29 0.98 -6.64
CA MET A 45 6.07 0.74 -7.86
C MET A 45 7.57 0.78 -7.59
N LEU A 46 8.08 1.80 -6.91
CA LEU A 46 9.50 1.88 -6.54
C LEU A 46 9.94 0.68 -5.68
N GLY A 47 9.11 0.21 -4.75
CA GLY A 47 9.35 -1.00 -3.98
C GLY A 47 9.56 -2.23 -4.87
N MET A 48 8.76 -2.36 -5.94
CA MET A 48 8.92 -3.43 -6.94
C MET A 48 10.27 -3.32 -7.66
N TYR A 49 10.65 -2.12 -8.10
CA TYR A 49 11.93 -1.88 -8.77
C TYR A 49 13.13 -2.10 -7.86
N VAL A 50 13.06 -1.69 -6.59
CA VAL A 50 14.13 -1.96 -5.62
C VAL A 50 14.31 -3.46 -5.41
N ALA A 51 13.23 -4.23 -5.27
CA ALA A 51 13.30 -5.69 -5.16
C ALA A 51 13.91 -6.33 -6.41
N PHE A 52 13.55 -5.83 -7.61
CA PHE A 52 14.12 -6.26 -8.87
C PHE A 52 15.63 -5.95 -8.96
N MET A 53 16.05 -4.76 -8.56
CA MET A 53 17.46 -4.38 -8.53
C MET A 53 18.27 -5.26 -7.56
N VAL A 54 17.74 -5.52 -6.36
CA VAL A 54 18.39 -6.41 -5.38
C VAL A 54 18.57 -7.81 -5.95
N PHE A 55 17.56 -8.33 -6.65
CA PHE A 55 17.68 -9.62 -7.33
C PHE A 55 18.72 -9.59 -8.47
N THR A 56 18.66 -8.57 -9.33
CA THR A 56 19.53 -8.49 -10.52
C THR A 56 21.01 -8.29 -10.16
N LEU A 57 21.28 -7.48 -9.11
CA LEU A 57 22.65 -7.16 -8.72
C LEU A 57 23.28 -8.19 -7.79
N PHE A 58 22.49 -8.79 -6.91
CA PHE A 58 23.00 -9.66 -5.84
C PHE A 58 22.49 -11.11 -5.93
N GLY A 59 21.61 -11.43 -6.87
CA GLY A 59 20.95 -12.75 -6.94
C GLY A 59 20.06 -13.05 -5.72
N ALA A 60 19.76 -12.03 -4.89
CA ALA A 60 19.09 -12.22 -3.63
C ALA A 60 17.56 -12.24 -3.80
N GLY A 61 16.90 -13.26 -3.24
CA GLY A 61 15.46 -13.45 -3.30
C GLY A 61 14.66 -12.46 -2.45
N PRO A 62 13.32 -12.62 -2.43
CA PRO A 62 12.41 -11.69 -1.74
C PRO A 62 12.65 -11.53 -0.25
N LEU A 63 13.24 -12.54 0.41
CA LEU A 63 13.61 -12.47 1.83
C LEU A 63 14.62 -11.36 2.14
N VAL A 64 15.47 -11.00 1.15
CA VAL A 64 16.42 -9.88 1.24
C VAL A 64 15.85 -8.65 0.55
N GLY A 65 15.23 -8.83 -0.61
CA GLY A 65 14.67 -7.74 -1.40
C GLY A 65 13.59 -6.94 -0.65
N ALA A 66 12.73 -7.62 0.10
CA ALA A 66 11.64 -6.98 0.83
C ALA A 66 12.13 -6.08 2.00
N PRO A 67 13.01 -6.53 2.90
CA PRO A 67 13.62 -5.65 3.91
C PRO A 67 14.39 -4.48 3.31
N VAL A 68 15.15 -4.69 2.24
CA VAL A 68 15.90 -3.62 1.56
C VAL A 68 14.93 -2.60 0.97
N ALA A 69 13.90 -3.03 0.26
CA ALA A 69 12.86 -2.13 -0.28
C ALA A 69 12.17 -1.35 0.84
N THR A 70 11.85 -2.01 1.96
CA THR A 70 11.27 -1.35 3.14
C THR A 70 12.15 -0.22 3.66
N LEU A 71 13.45 -0.48 3.85
CA LEU A 71 14.39 0.52 4.38
C LEU A 71 14.65 1.66 3.39
N VAL A 72 14.83 1.35 2.12
CA VAL A 72 15.05 2.35 1.06
C VAL A 72 13.83 3.27 0.95
N LEU A 73 12.63 2.70 0.89
CA LEU A 73 11.41 3.50 0.77
C LEU A 73 11.10 4.25 2.08
N ALA A 74 11.33 3.68 3.24
CA ALA A 74 11.20 4.39 4.51
C ALA A 74 12.11 5.62 4.56
N THR A 75 13.37 5.47 4.15
CA THR A 75 14.33 6.59 4.05
C THR A 75 13.86 7.63 3.04
N LEU A 76 13.41 7.19 1.85
CA LEU A 76 12.83 8.08 0.85
C LEU A 76 11.62 8.83 1.39
N GLY A 77 10.75 8.18 2.15
CA GLY A 77 9.60 8.80 2.81
C GLY A 77 10.00 9.95 3.73
N VAL A 78 11.05 9.79 4.53
CA VAL A 78 11.60 10.86 5.37
C VAL A 78 12.15 12.02 4.52
N VAL A 79 12.91 11.70 3.47
CA VAL A 79 13.45 12.70 2.54
C VAL A 79 12.34 13.50 1.87
N VAL A 80 11.31 12.82 1.37
CA VAL A 80 10.15 13.45 0.74
C VAL A 80 9.37 14.30 1.74
N TYR A 81 9.21 13.83 2.97
CA TYR A 81 8.55 14.62 4.02
C TYR A 81 9.26 15.97 4.23
N PHE A 82 10.55 15.97 4.52
CA PHE A 82 11.29 17.21 4.78
C PHE A 82 11.52 18.05 3.53
N GLY A 83 11.74 17.41 2.36
CA GLY A 83 12.03 18.10 1.11
C GLY A 83 10.82 18.75 0.44
N LEU A 84 9.64 18.14 0.57
CA LEU A 84 8.44 18.58 -0.15
C LEU A 84 7.23 18.76 0.78
N ILE A 85 6.84 17.68 1.50
CA ILE A 85 5.53 17.62 2.16
C ILE A 85 5.38 18.68 3.24
N ARG A 86 6.40 18.84 4.08
CA ARG A 86 6.44 19.86 5.13
C ARG A 86 6.18 21.28 4.61
N SER A 87 6.62 21.58 3.39
CA SER A 87 6.42 22.89 2.76
C SER A 87 5.00 23.03 2.22
N ILE A 88 4.50 22.03 1.49
CA ILE A 88 3.18 22.10 0.86
C ILE A 88 2.03 22.01 1.86
N MET A 89 2.25 21.43 3.04
CA MET A 89 1.26 21.39 4.14
C MET A 89 0.85 22.79 4.63
N LYS A 90 1.71 23.78 4.47
CA LYS A 90 1.43 25.18 4.84
C LYS A 90 0.56 25.91 3.81
N GLY A 91 0.43 25.33 2.63
CA GLY A 91 -0.35 25.86 1.53
C GLY A 91 -1.80 25.36 1.50
N PRO A 92 -2.60 25.88 0.58
CA PRO A 92 -3.97 25.42 0.37
C PRO A 92 -3.99 23.95 -0.09
N MET A 93 -5.14 23.27 0.07
CA MET A 93 -5.33 21.86 -0.33
C MET A 93 -4.91 21.60 -1.78
N LEU A 94 -5.16 22.54 -2.68
CA LEU A 94 -4.76 22.43 -4.09
C LEU A 94 -3.24 22.29 -4.26
N ALA A 95 -2.44 23.03 -3.47
CA ALA A 95 -0.98 22.92 -3.49
C ALA A 95 -0.51 21.52 -3.01
N GLN A 96 -1.21 20.92 -2.05
CA GLN A 96 -0.92 19.56 -1.57
C GLN A 96 -1.21 18.53 -2.66
N ILE A 97 -2.36 18.63 -3.33
CA ILE A 97 -2.75 17.76 -4.44
C ILE A 97 -1.74 17.86 -5.59
N LEU A 98 -1.47 19.07 -6.06
CA LEU A 98 -0.54 19.30 -7.17
C LEU A 98 0.90 18.90 -6.81
N GLY A 99 1.34 19.14 -5.57
CA GLY A 99 2.66 18.75 -5.10
C GLY A 99 2.86 17.24 -5.06
N THR A 100 1.88 16.50 -4.51
CA THR A 100 1.95 15.02 -4.48
C THR A 100 1.75 14.39 -5.85
N PHE A 101 0.94 15.00 -6.73
CA PHE A 101 0.80 14.57 -8.12
C PHE A 101 2.10 14.83 -8.91
N GLY A 102 2.73 16.00 -8.74
CA GLY A 102 4.04 16.30 -9.32
C GLY A 102 5.11 15.33 -8.85
N LEU A 103 5.10 14.95 -7.57
CA LEU A 103 5.96 13.90 -7.03
C LEU A 103 5.71 12.55 -7.70
N ALA A 104 4.44 12.15 -7.90
CA ALA A 104 4.08 10.92 -8.60
C ALA A 104 4.69 10.87 -10.00
N LEU A 105 4.54 11.95 -10.76
CA LEU A 105 5.13 12.07 -12.10
C LEU A 105 6.66 12.01 -12.05
N LEU A 106 7.29 12.73 -11.13
CA LEU A 106 8.74 12.71 -10.97
C LEU A 106 9.26 11.28 -10.73
N LEU A 107 8.66 10.55 -9.79
CA LEU A 107 9.07 9.18 -9.46
C LEU A 107 8.86 8.24 -10.65
N ARG A 108 7.71 8.32 -11.31
CA ARG A 108 7.36 7.48 -12.46
C ARG A 108 8.29 7.72 -13.66
N TYR A 109 8.49 8.98 -14.04
CA TYR A 109 9.35 9.31 -15.17
C TYR A 109 10.85 9.09 -14.87
N SER A 110 11.28 9.18 -13.61
CA SER A 110 12.61 8.75 -13.20
C SER A 110 12.83 7.26 -13.46
N VAL A 111 11.83 6.42 -13.14
CA VAL A 111 11.87 4.99 -13.43
C VAL A 111 11.86 4.71 -14.93
N PHE A 112 11.04 5.43 -15.70
CA PHE A 112 11.06 5.34 -17.17
C PHE A 112 12.43 5.67 -17.75
N TRP A 113 13.11 6.67 -17.20
CA TRP A 113 14.42 7.08 -17.68
C TRP A 113 15.50 6.02 -17.42
N TRP A 114 15.42 5.31 -16.28
CA TRP A 114 16.43 4.31 -15.90
C TRP A 114 16.15 2.92 -16.50
N PHE A 115 14.91 2.50 -16.59
CA PHE A 115 14.50 1.13 -16.94
C PHE A 115 13.76 1.03 -18.28
N GLY A 116 13.37 2.17 -18.86
CA GLY A 116 12.52 2.18 -20.06
C GLY A 116 11.09 1.74 -19.75
N ALA A 117 10.32 1.44 -20.82
CA ALA A 117 8.92 0.99 -20.75
C ALA A 117 8.80 -0.55 -20.75
N ASN A 118 9.87 -1.28 -20.47
CA ASN A 118 9.90 -2.73 -20.55
C ASN A 118 9.10 -3.39 -19.42
N PHE A 119 8.46 -4.52 -19.75
CA PHE A 119 7.89 -5.40 -18.74
C PHE A 119 9.01 -6.22 -18.12
N LEU A 120 9.26 -5.99 -16.82
CA LEU A 120 10.22 -6.72 -16.04
C LEU A 120 9.48 -7.73 -15.14
N SER A 121 10.13 -8.82 -14.77
CA SER A 121 9.60 -9.80 -13.84
C SER A 121 10.71 -10.47 -13.06
N LEU A 122 10.42 -10.89 -11.85
CA LEU A 122 11.27 -11.82 -11.11
C LEU A 122 10.99 -13.26 -11.59
N PRO A 123 11.94 -14.20 -11.42
CA PRO A 123 11.70 -15.61 -11.77
C PRO A 123 10.48 -16.16 -11.01
N GLN A 124 9.60 -16.89 -11.71
CA GLN A 124 8.34 -17.39 -11.14
C GLN A 124 8.52 -18.30 -9.92
N ASN A 125 9.65 -18.98 -9.80
CA ASN A 125 9.95 -19.91 -8.70
C ASN A 125 10.90 -19.32 -7.64
N ILE A 126 11.01 -18.00 -7.55
CA ILE A 126 11.97 -17.33 -6.66
C ILE A 126 11.72 -17.63 -5.17
N VAL A 127 10.47 -17.94 -4.80
CA VAL A 127 10.05 -18.28 -3.41
C VAL A 127 9.80 -19.78 -3.25
N GLY A 128 9.80 -20.54 -4.33
CA GLY A 128 9.43 -21.96 -4.36
C GLY A 128 8.26 -22.24 -5.30
N GLY A 129 7.77 -23.50 -5.27
CA GLY A 129 6.73 -23.96 -6.18
C GLY A 129 5.31 -23.65 -5.71
N THR A 130 4.38 -24.52 -6.10
CA THR A 130 2.96 -24.47 -5.71
C THR A 130 2.71 -25.49 -4.61
N TYR A 131 2.13 -25.05 -3.50
CA TYR A 131 1.70 -25.94 -2.42
C TYR A 131 0.28 -26.46 -2.69
N ALA A 132 0.10 -27.77 -2.53
CA ALA A 132 -1.22 -28.38 -2.56
C ALA A 132 -1.70 -28.61 -1.11
N VAL A 133 -2.68 -27.83 -0.67
CA VAL A 133 -3.26 -27.92 0.68
C VAL A 133 -4.76 -28.15 0.53
N PHE A 134 -5.28 -29.28 1.03
CA PHE A 134 -6.69 -29.65 0.91
C PHE A 134 -7.26 -29.61 -0.52
N GLY A 135 -6.43 -29.94 -1.53
CA GLY A 135 -6.80 -29.86 -2.95
C GLY A 135 -6.70 -28.47 -3.60
N LEU A 136 -6.41 -27.43 -2.83
CA LEU A 136 -6.15 -26.09 -3.33
C LEU A 136 -4.69 -25.96 -3.77
N ARG A 137 -4.44 -25.37 -4.93
CA ARG A 137 -3.10 -25.08 -5.43
C ARG A 137 -2.78 -23.62 -5.15
N ILE A 138 -1.94 -23.36 -4.14
CA ILE A 138 -1.55 -21.99 -3.75
C ILE A 138 -0.09 -21.78 -4.13
N GLU A 139 0.16 -20.74 -4.91
CA GLU A 139 1.51 -20.32 -5.27
C GLU A 139 2.25 -19.81 -4.02
N ALA A 140 3.47 -20.30 -3.79
CA ALA A 140 4.27 -19.97 -2.61
C ALA A 140 4.51 -18.46 -2.47
N SER A 141 4.74 -17.76 -3.60
CA SER A 141 4.94 -16.32 -3.64
C SER A 141 3.74 -15.55 -3.13
N ARG A 142 2.52 -15.94 -3.56
CA ARG A 142 1.27 -15.30 -3.10
C ARG A 142 0.98 -15.59 -1.63
N LEU A 143 1.23 -16.82 -1.19
CA LEU A 143 1.05 -17.19 0.21
C LEU A 143 1.99 -16.40 1.12
N LEU A 144 3.28 -16.34 0.77
CA LEU A 144 4.26 -15.55 1.50
C LEU A 144 3.84 -14.07 1.55
N ALA A 145 3.49 -13.49 0.41
CA ALA A 145 3.09 -12.09 0.31
C ALA A 145 1.87 -11.78 1.19
N GLY A 146 0.81 -12.61 1.11
CA GLY A 146 -0.41 -12.43 1.89
C GLY A 146 -0.17 -12.57 3.39
N VAL A 147 0.58 -13.59 3.82
CA VAL A 147 0.89 -13.81 5.25
C VAL A 147 1.74 -12.68 5.81
N VAL A 148 2.82 -12.29 5.13
CA VAL A 148 3.68 -11.18 5.56
C VAL A 148 2.89 -9.87 5.62
N ALA A 149 2.06 -9.60 4.60
CA ALA A 149 1.23 -8.42 4.56
C ALA A 149 0.24 -8.35 5.74
N LEU A 150 -0.43 -9.46 6.06
CA LEU A 150 -1.32 -9.54 7.23
C LEU A 150 -0.57 -9.29 8.54
N VAL A 151 0.55 -9.97 8.75
CA VAL A 151 1.35 -9.84 9.97
C VAL A 151 1.82 -8.40 10.15
N VAL A 152 2.32 -7.77 9.08
CA VAL A 152 2.82 -6.38 9.16
C VAL A 152 1.68 -5.38 9.34
N THR A 153 0.53 -5.57 8.67
CA THR A 153 -0.64 -4.70 8.87
C THR A 153 -1.19 -4.80 10.29
N LEU A 154 -1.27 -6.01 10.87
CA LEU A 154 -1.65 -6.20 12.26
C LEU A 154 -0.59 -5.61 13.21
N GLY A 155 0.71 -5.79 12.91
CA GLY A 155 1.80 -5.18 13.64
C GLY A 155 1.71 -3.64 13.63
N LEU A 156 1.39 -3.03 12.50
CA LEU A 156 1.16 -1.60 12.37
C LEU A 156 -0.03 -1.14 13.23
N HIS A 157 -1.14 -1.88 13.20
CA HIS A 157 -2.28 -1.60 14.07
C HIS A 157 -1.90 -1.65 15.56
N LEU A 158 -1.15 -2.67 15.99
CA LEU A 158 -0.67 -2.79 17.36
C LEU A 158 0.32 -1.68 17.73
N LEU A 159 1.21 -1.30 16.82
CA LEU A 159 2.13 -0.18 17.01
C LEU A 159 1.38 1.11 17.29
N LEU A 160 0.35 1.40 16.50
CA LEU A 160 -0.44 2.63 16.67
C LEU A 160 -1.31 2.63 17.93
N THR A 161 -1.85 1.47 18.34
CA THR A 161 -2.82 1.39 19.45
C THR A 161 -2.20 1.02 20.80
N ARG A 162 -1.03 0.37 20.80
CA ARG A 162 -0.45 -0.22 22.02
C ARG A 162 0.92 0.35 22.39
N THR A 163 1.50 1.28 21.61
CA THR A 163 2.82 1.84 21.91
C THR A 163 2.79 3.32 22.23
N SER A 164 3.79 3.80 22.95
CA SER A 164 3.97 5.24 23.22
C SER A 164 4.20 6.05 21.95
N LEU A 165 4.79 5.44 20.91
CA LEU A 165 4.94 6.08 19.61
C LEU A 165 3.58 6.36 18.97
N GLY A 166 2.69 5.36 18.92
CA GLY A 166 1.34 5.51 18.40
C GLY A 166 0.54 6.54 19.17
N SER A 167 0.62 6.55 20.51
CA SER A 167 -0.06 7.58 21.32
C SER A 167 0.43 8.99 21.02
N LYS A 168 1.75 9.18 20.81
CA LYS A 168 2.31 10.49 20.40
C LYS A 168 1.86 10.89 19.00
N MET A 169 1.80 9.95 18.07
CA MET A 169 1.30 10.21 16.73
C MET A 169 -0.17 10.62 16.77
N LEU A 170 -1.00 9.93 17.55
CA LEU A 170 -2.42 10.28 17.71
C LEU A 170 -2.60 11.66 18.34
N ALA A 171 -1.82 12.00 19.38
CA ALA A 171 -1.85 13.32 20.00
C ALA A 171 -1.53 14.45 18.99
N VAL A 172 -0.51 14.24 18.12
CA VAL A 172 -0.18 15.19 17.05
C VAL A 172 -1.29 15.29 16.00
N ALA A 173 -1.97 14.18 15.70
CA ALA A 173 -3.08 14.14 14.75
C ALA A 173 -4.32 14.89 15.27
N GLU A 174 -4.57 14.86 16.57
CA GLU A 174 -5.70 15.56 17.22
C GLU A 174 -5.41 17.06 17.37
N ASP A 175 -4.27 17.42 17.94
CA ASP A 175 -3.84 18.83 18.10
C ASP A 175 -2.31 18.91 18.15
N ALA A 176 -1.70 19.32 17.02
CA ALA A 176 -0.26 19.49 16.92
C ALA A 176 0.30 20.56 17.86
N THR A 177 -0.48 21.61 18.16
CA THR A 177 -0.04 22.70 19.04
C THR A 177 -0.03 22.24 20.49
N ALA A 178 -1.12 21.59 20.94
CA ALA A 178 -1.18 21.01 22.29
C ALA A 178 -0.10 19.93 22.50
N ALA A 179 0.10 19.07 21.52
CA ALA A 179 1.17 18.06 21.56
C ALA A 179 2.56 18.69 21.72
N GLN A 180 2.81 19.81 21.02
CA GLN A 180 4.08 20.55 21.11
C GLN A 180 4.30 21.13 22.52
N LEU A 181 3.27 21.64 23.16
CA LEU A 181 3.34 22.14 24.54
C LEU A 181 3.68 21.02 25.53
N MET A 182 3.28 19.79 25.22
CA MET A 182 3.63 18.59 25.99
C MET A 182 5.02 18.01 25.64
N GLY A 183 5.83 18.72 24.84
CA GLY A 183 7.18 18.31 24.45
C GLY A 183 7.26 17.32 23.28
N ILE A 184 6.14 17.02 22.62
CA ILE A 184 6.11 16.18 21.43
C ILE A 184 6.43 17.05 20.21
N ARG A 185 7.37 16.63 19.37
CA ARG A 185 7.74 17.34 18.14
C ARG A 185 6.84 16.90 16.96
N PRO A 186 5.90 17.71 16.46
CA PRO A 186 4.98 17.32 15.38
C PRO A 186 5.72 16.89 14.11
N ASP A 187 6.70 17.68 13.65
CA ASP A 187 7.49 17.35 12.46
C ASP A 187 8.15 15.97 12.54
N THR A 188 8.63 15.58 13.71
CA THR A 188 9.25 14.25 13.91
C THR A 188 8.22 13.14 13.81
N MET A 189 7.05 13.31 14.40
CA MET A 189 5.97 12.31 14.34
C MET A 189 5.43 12.15 12.92
N GLN A 190 5.29 13.24 12.21
CA GLN A 190 4.85 13.26 10.81
C GLN A 190 5.90 12.63 9.89
N ALA A 191 7.20 12.90 10.08
CA ALA A 191 8.27 12.25 9.34
C ALA A 191 8.31 10.73 9.59
N ILE A 192 8.08 10.30 10.83
CA ILE A 192 7.97 8.87 11.18
C ILE A 192 6.74 8.24 10.50
N ALA A 193 5.59 8.92 10.45
CA ALA A 193 4.41 8.45 9.73
C ALA A 193 4.71 8.24 8.24
N TRP A 194 5.42 9.17 7.60
CA TRP A 194 5.87 9.04 6.22
C TRP A 194 6.85 7.89 6.04
N ALA A 195 7.80 7.70 6.97
CA ALA A 195 8.74 6.57 6.93
C ALA A 195 8.00 5.23 7.01
N ILE A 196 7.05 5.10 7.94
CA ILE A 196 6.25 3.87 8.11
C ILE A 196 5.40 3.62 6.87
N ALA A 197 4.70 4.64 6.36
CA ALA A 197 3.85 4.52 5.18
C ALA A 197 4.66 4.15 3.93
N ALA A 198 5.77 4.83 3.67
CA ALA A 198 6.65 4.52 2.54
C ALA A 198 7.36 3.16 2.72
N GLY A 199 7.74 2.79 3.93
CA GLY A 199 8.26 1.46 4.22
C GLY A 199 7.24 0.36 3.95
N ALA A 200 5.98 0.55 4.34
CA ALA A 200 4.89 -0.38 4.05
C ALA A 200 4.64 -0.53 2.54
N THR A 201 4.69 0.58 1.77
CA THR A 201 4.60 0.51 0.30
C THR A 201 5.80 -0.20 -0.32
N GLY A 202 7.01 0.05 0.20
CA GLY A 202 8.22 -0.64 -0.24
C GLY A 202 8.15 -2.15 -0.03
N LEU A 203 7.69 -2.57 1.15
CA LEU A 203 7.45 -3.97 1.46
C LEU A 203 6.39 -4.58 0.54
N ALA A 204 5.22 -3.94 0.43
CA ALA A 204 4.14 -4.41 -0.43
C ALA A 204 4.59 -4.52 -1.89
N GLY A 205 5.31 -3.53 -2.41
CA GLY A 205 5.87 -3.55 -3.76
C GLY A 205 6.81 -4.73 -3.98
N ALA A 206 7.76 -4.96 -3.06
CA ALA A 206 8.67 -6.09 -3.14
C ALA A 206 7.95 -7.45 -3.12
N LEU A 207 6.87 -7.57 -2.34
CA LEU A 207 6.04 -8.77 -2.30
C LEU A 207 5.26 -8.95 -3.60
N ILE A 208 4.62 -7.89 -4.11
CA ILE A 208 3.86 -7.91 -5.38
C ILE A 208 4.77 -8.28 -6.56
N ALA A 209 6.01 -7.79 -6.59
CA ALA A 209 6.98 -8.08 -7.66
C ALA A 209 7.26 -9.58 -7.84
N THR A 210 6.98 -10.42 -6.85
CA THR A 210 7.21 -11.87 -6.92
C THR A 210 6.19 -12.62 -7.79
N PHE A 211 5.03 -12.01 -8.09
CA PHE A 211 3.94 -12.62 -8.87
C PHE A 211 3.26 -11.65 -9.84
N PHE A 212 3.71 -10.41 -9.92
CA PHE A 212 3.19 -9.39 -10.83
C PHE A 212 4.30 -8.86 -11.73
N TYR A 213 3.95 -8.42 -12.96
CA TYR A 213 4.89 -7.72 -13.83
C TYR A 213 5.22 -6.34 -13.27
N ILE A 214 6.47 -5.94 -13.43
CA ILE A 214 7.01 -4.66 -12.99
C ILE A 214 7.06 -3.74 -14.19
N VAL A 215 6.26 -2.68 -14.17
CA VAL A 215 6.22 -1.64 -15.23
C VAL A 215 6.09 -0.27 -14.58
N PRO A 216 6.60 0.80 -15.21
CA PRO A 216 6.57 2.13 -14.59
C PRO A 216 5.15 2.68 -14.37
N THR A 217 4.16 2.21 -15.12
CA THR A 217 2.76 2.65 -15.01
C THR A 217 1.97 1.91 -13.91
N VAL A 218 2.52 0.85 -13.31
CA VAL A 218 1.80 0.05 -12.30
C VAL A 218 1.45 0.86 -11.06
N GLY A 219 2.25 1.89 -10.75
CA GLY A 219 2.00 2.80 -9.64
C GLY A 219 0.66 3.51 -9.72
N GLU A 220 0.21 3.86 -10.92
CA GLU A 220 -1.10 4.49 -11.15
C GLU A 220 -2.25 3.57 -10.75
N THR A 221 -2.23 2.34 -11.24
CA THR A 221 -3.24 1.33 -10.91
C THR A 221 -3.27 1.01 -9.42
N LEU A 222 -2.09 0.76 -8.81
CA LEU A 222 -1.99 0.46 -7.38
C LEU A 222 -2.36 1.67 -6.51
N GLY A 223 -2.11 2.89 -6.98
CA GLY A 223 -2.54 4.11 -6.33
C GLY A 223 -4.07 4.23 -6.24
N ILE A 224 -4.77 3.95 -7.36
CA ILE A 224 -6.23 3.94 -7.38
C ILE A 224 -6.78 2.87 -6.44
N VAL A 225 -6.22 1.65 -6.45
CA VAL A 225 -6.62 0.58 -5.52
C VAL A 225 -6.40 1.01 -4.06
N ALA A 226 -5.30 1.71 -3.74
CA ALA A 226 -5.06 2.23 -2.40
C ALA A 226 -6.15 3.23 -1.97
N PHE A 227 -6.51 4.17 -2.84
CA PHE A 227 -7.56 5.15 -2.57
C PHE A 227 -8.93 4.50 -2.38
N VAL A 228 -9.29 3.55 -3.25
CA VAL A 228 -10.54 2.78 -3.14
C VAL A 228 -10.56 2.03 -1.80
N THR A 229 -9.47 1.38 -1.44
CA THR A 229 -9.35 0.61 -0.18
C THR A 229 -9.51 1.52 1.03
N VAL A 230 -8.80 2.66 1.06
CA VAL A 230 -8.86 3.58 2.20
C VAL A 230 -10.23 4.25 2.31
N SER A 231 -10.82 4.66 1.18
CA SER A 231 -12.15 5.27 1.18
C SER A 231 -13.23 4.28 1.63
N LEU A 232 -13.16 3.03 1.17
CA LEU A 232 -14.08 1.98 1.59
C LEU A 232 -13.87 1.63 3.08
N GLY A 233 -12.61 1.54 3.52
CA GLY A 233 -12.26 1.22 4.91
C GLY A 233 -12.59 2.33 5.90
N GLY A 234 -12.56 3.56 5.44
CA GLY A 234 -12.65 4.80 6.23
C GLY A 234 -11.27 5.40 6.49
N PHE A 235 -11.11 6.67 6.11
CA PHE A 235 -9.86 7.41 6.25
C PHE A 235 -9.40 7.46 7.73
N GLY A 236 -8.12 7.24 7.99
CA GLY A 236 -7.54 7.22 9.34
C GLY A 236 -7.72 5.90 10.10
N SER A 237 -8.36 4.88 9.50
CA SER A 237 -8.63 3.59 10.16
C SER A 237 -7.80 2.45 9.54
N VAL A 238 -6.73 2.01 10.20
CA VAL A 238 -5.94 0.84 9.77
C VAL A 238 -6.78 -0.45 9.78
N PRO A 239 -7.61 -0.75 10.80
CA PRO A 239 -8.53 -1.89 10.73
C PRO A 239 -9.52 -1.80 9.57
N GLY A 240 -10.01 -0.58 9.28
CA GLY A 240 -10.86 -0.35 8.13
C GLY A 240 -10.16 -0.66 6.81
N ALA A 241 -8.93 -0.21 6.64
CA ALA A 241 -8.11 -0.52 5.47
C ALA A 241 -7.85 -2.03 5.33
N LEU A 242 -7.67 -2.76 6.45
CA LEU A 242 -7.50 -4.21 6.43
C LEU A 242 -8.77 -4.91 5.91
N VAL A 243 -9.92 -4.60 6.47
CA VAL A 243 -11.20 -5.21 6.06
C VAL A 243 -11.52 -4.86 4.61
N ALA A 244 -11.37 -3.59 4.22
CA ALA A 244 -11.62 -3.12 2.86
C ALA A 244 -10.66 -3.77 1.85
N GLY A 245 -9.37 -3.86 2.18
CA GLY A 245 -8.38 -4.52 1.32
C GLY A 245 -8.72 -5.98 1.05
N LEU A 246 -9.08 -6.73 2.08
CA LEU A 246 -9.51 -8.13 1.95
C LEU A 246 -10.77 -8.25 1.08
N LEU A 247 -11.76 -7.38 1.29
CA LEU A 247 -12.99 -7.35 0.49
C LEU A 247 -12.70 -7.05 -0.98
N ILE A 248 -11.89 -6.01 -1.26
CA ILE A 248 -11.53 -5.62 -2.63
C ILE A 248 -10.78 -6.74 -3.33
N GLY A 249 -9.81 -7.38 -2.66
CA GLY A 249 -9.07 -8.49 -3.25
C GLY A 249 -9.97 -9.69 -3.61
N VAL A 250 -10.95 -10.01 -2.77
CA VAL A 250 -11.94 -11.07 -3.05
C VAL A 250 -12.86 -10.65 -4.21
N ILE A 251 -13.39 -9.43 -4.19
CA ILE A 251 -14.25 -8.90 -5.25
C ILE A 251 -13.52 -8.90 -6.60
N GLU A 252 -12.29 -8.41 -6.63
CA GLU A 252 -11.46 -8.38 -7.82
C GLU A 252 -11.22 -9.78 -8.40
N SER A 253 -10.83 -10.74 -7.53
CA SER A 253 -10.58 -12.11 -7.94
C SER A 253 -11.83 -12.82 -8.42
N LEU A 254 -12.96 -12.64 -7.75
CA LEU A 254 -14.25 -13.19 -8.18
C LEU A 254 -14.72 -12.57 -9.49
N SER A 255 -14.59 -11.26 -9.65
CA SER A 255 -14.95 -10.55 -10.87
C SER A 255 -14.11 -11.02 -12.05
N ALA A 256 -12.79 -11.18 -11.85
CA ALA A 256 -11.89 -11.71 -12.87
C ALA A 256 -12.29 -13.13 -13.31
N TYR A 257 -12.74 -13.97 -12.38
CA TYR A 257 -13.17 -15.34 -12.65
C TYR A 257 -14.53 -15.41 -13.33
N LEU A 258 -15.51 -14.60 -12.89
CA LEU A 258 -16.91 -14.70 -13.36
C LEU A 258 -17.17 -13.93 -14.65
N ILE A 259 -16.56 -12.76 -14.81
CA ILE A 259 -16.85 -11.80 -15.89
C ILE A 259 -15.66 -11.67 -16.85
N GLY A 260 -14.45 -11.94 -16.35
CA GLY A 260 -13.20 -11.84 -17.09
C GLY A 260 -12.25 -10.78 -16.54
N ALA A 261 -10.95 -11.02 -16.71
CA ALA A 261 -9.89 -10.19 -16.14
C ALA A 261 -9.90 -8.74 -16.65
N VAL A 262 -10.43 -8.49 -17.86
CA VAL A 262 -10.52 -7.16 -18.48
C VAL A 262 -11.57 -6.28 -17.77
N TYR A 263 -12.63 -6.89 -17.27
CA TYR A 263 -13.77 -6.16 -16.69
C TYR A 263 -13.75 -6.09 -15.16
N LYS A 264 -12.78 -6.72 -14.48
CA LYS A 264 -12.69 -6.78 -13.02
C LYS A 264 -12.69 -5.39 -12.36
N ASP A 265 -11.97 -4.45 -12.96
CA ASP A 265 -11.81 -3.10 -12.42
C ASP A 265 -13.12 -2.30 -12.50
N ILE A 266 -13.93 -2.53 -13.53
CA ILE A 266 -15.27 -1.92 -13.66
C ILE A 266 -16.15 -2.34 -12.48
N VAL A 267 -16.11 -3.63 -12.10
CA VAL A 267 -16.89 -4.13 -10.96
C VAL A 267 -16.41 -3.52 -9.66
N VAL A 268 -15.08 -3.51 -9.42
CA VAL A 268 -14.50 -2.95 -8.21
C VAL A 268 -14.87 -1.47 -8.07
N TYR A 269 -14.71 -0.67 -9.13
CA TYR A 269 -14.99 0.77 -9.07
C TYR A 269 -16.49 1.08 -9.02
N SER A 270 -17.33 0.28 -9.67
CA SER A 270 -18.78 0.44 -9.58
C SER A 270 -19.29 0.14 -8.18
N LEU A 271 -18.79 -0.93 -7.54
CA LEU A 271 -19.12 -1.24 -6.15
C LEU A 271 -18.61 -0.16 -5.20
N PHE A 272 -17.40 0.36 -5.43
CA PHE A 272 -16.84 1.46 -4.66
C PHE A 272 -17.72 2.71 -4.75
N LEU A 273 -18.11 3.15 -5.95
CA LEU A 273 -18.99 4.29 -6.14
C LEU A 273 -20.36 4.09 -5.48
N SER A 274 -20.93 2.89 -5.64
CA SER A 274 -22.19 2.52 -4.99
C SER A 274 -22.06 2.59 -3.46
N PHE A 275 -20.96 2.08 -2.93
CA PHE A 275 -20.73 2.11 -1.48
C PHE A 275 -20.59 3.55 -0.95
N LEU A 276 -19.84 4.42 -1.65
CA LEU A 276 -19.70 5.83 -1.28
C LEU A 276 -21.03 6.59 -1.30
N TRP A 277 -21.93 6.23 -2.21
CA TRP A 277 -23.27 6.80 -2.26
C TRP A 277 -24.07 6.55 -0.98
N PHE A 278 -23.97 5.33 -0.43
CA PHE A 278 -24.72 4.94 0.78
C PHE A 278 -23.96 5.23 2.08
N ARG A 279 -22.63 5.17 2.07
CA ARG A 279 -21.74 5.35 3.25
C ARG A 279 -20.47 6.13 2.91
N PRO A 280 -20.55 7.46 2.77
CA PRO A 280 -19.38 8.28 2.39
C PRO A 280 -18.26 8.26 3.45
N GLN A 281 -18.55 7.86 4.69
CA GLN A 281 -17.57 7.79 5.79
C GLN A 281 -16.74 6.48 5.78
N GLY A 282 -17.08 5.52 4.91
CA GLY A 282 -16.44 4.21 4.91
C GLY A 282 -17.02 3.24 5.95
N LEU A 283 -16.40 2.04 6.04
CA LEU A 283 -16.83 0.98 6.96
C LEU A 283 -16.55 1.32 8.44
N MET A 284 -15.39 1.93 8.71
CA MET A 284 -14.86 2.21 10.05
C MET A 284 -14.36 3.66 10.19
N GLY A 285 -14.82 4.59 9.36
CA GLY A 285 -14.51 6.01 9.48
C GLY A 285 -15.13 6.60 10.76
N LYS A 286 -14.43 7.54 11.40
CA LYS A 286 -14.99 8.32 12.50
C LYS A 286 -16.06 9.26 11.93
N THR A 287 -17.23 9.29 12.54
CA THR A 287 -18.31 10.27 12.26
C THR A 287 -17.91 11.67 12.70
#